data_f0ea0ddb92c6bb93a1177f1116a64591
#
_entry.id   f0ea0ddb92c6bb93a1177f1116a64591
#
_cell.length_a   1.000
_cell.length_b   1.000
_cell.length_c   1.000
_cell.angle_alpha   90.00
_cell.angle_beta   90.00
_cell.angle_gamma   90.00
#
_symmetry.space_group_name_H-M   'P 1'
#
loop_
_entity.id
_entity.type
_entity.pdbx_description
1 polymer ?
#
loop_
_entity_poly.entity_id
_entity_poly.type
_entity_poly.pdbx_seq_one_letter_code
_entity_poly.pdbx_strand_id
1 'polypeptide(L)'
;MANKTKEILFSMKIQKSNELTIDDLNKYLPALRKIDDFTFENHRTNEGVFYGLSSNGLEKIPENSIDLIITEPPNFPIMEANKSGKNLTINEYLNWNQNWINESFRILKDTGSIYMICDWKLSGMYQSILNQKFNIQ
;
A
#
# COMPACT_ATOMS: atom_id res chain seq x y z
N MET A 1 9.29 -46.51 18.38
CA MET A 1 9.89 -45.70 17.27
C MET A 1 9.25 -44.32 17.32
N ALA A 2 9.98 -43.33 17.85
CA ALA A 2 9.45 -42.00 18.05
C ALA A 2 9.57 -41.19 16.75
N ASN A 3 8.43 -40.72 16.25
CA ASN A 3 8.33 -39.90 15.04
C ASN A 3 8.83 -38.50 15.40
N LYS A 4 10.03 -38.13 14.98
CA LYS A 4 10.57 -36.77 15.10
C LYS A 4 9.89 -35.89 14.08
N THR A 5 8.85 -35.20 14.48
CA THR A 5 8.31 -34.05 13.73
C THR A 5 9.39 -32.97 13.70
N LYS A 6 9.98 -32.72 12.54
CA LYS A 6 10.87 -31.58 12.33
C LYS A 6 9.99 -30.32 12.32
N GLU A 7 9.97 -29.62 13.43
CA GLU A 7 9.51 -28.23 13.45
C GLU A 7 10.49 -27.39 12.63
N ILE A 8 10.03 -26.89 11.49
CA ILE A 8 10.74 -25.84 10.76
C ILE A 8 10.47 -24.55 11.53
N LEU A 9 11.29 -24.29 12.53
CA LEU A 9 11.37 -22.97 13.13
C LEU A 9 11.96 -22.01 12.09
N PHE A 10 11.10 -21.28 11.39
CA PHE A 10 11.50 -20.03 10.77
C PHE A 10 11.82 -19.05 11.89
N SER A 11 13.04 -19.12 12.41
CA SER A 11 13.63 -18.05 13.19
C SER A 11 13.92 -16.89 12.24
N MET A 12 12.89 -16.13 11.90
CA MET A 12 13.11 -14.75 11.50
C MET A 12 13.74 -14.07 12.71
N LYS A 13 15.06 -13.90 12.69
CA LYS A 13 15.68 -12.84 13.48
C LYS A 13 15.02 -11.57 12.99
N ILE A 14 14.02 -11.10 13.75
CA ILE A 14 13.59 -9.72 13.65
C ILE A 14 14.87 -8.94 13.97
N GLN A 15 15.57 -8.50 12.91
CA GLN A 15 16.55 -7.45 13.07
C GLN A 15 15.76 -6.35 13.74
N LYS A 16 16.12 -6.00 14.99
CA LYS A 16 15.64 -4.77 15.60
C LYS A 16 15.86 -3.72 14.53
N SER A 17 14.78 -3.26 13.89
CA SER A 17 14.85 -2.08 13.05
C SER A 17 15.48 -1.03 13.95
N ASN A 18 16.64 -0.52 13.57
CA ASN A 18 17.18 0.62 14.24
C ASN A 18 16.10 1.69 14.14
N GLU A 19 15.42 1.95 15.25
CA GLU A 19 14.42 3.00 15.30
C GLU A 19 15.11 4.28 14.81
N LEU A 20 14.48 4.96 13.87
CA LEU A 20 15.00 6.22 13.36
C LEU A 20 15.20 7.17 14.54
N THR A 21 16.40 7.65 14.70
CA THR A 21 16.72 8.65 15.73
C THR A 21 16.16 10.01 15.31
N ILE A 22 16.06 10.93 16.26
CA ILE A 22 15.68 12.34 15.97
C ILE A 22 16.65 12.94 14.94
N ASP A 23 17.93 12.60 15.03
CA ASP A 23 18.96 13.08 14.10
C ASP A 23 18.73 12.54 12.69
N ASP A 24 18.32 11.25 12.57
CA ASP A 24 17.95 10.68 11.26
C ASP A 24 16.73 11.38 10.68
N LEU A 25 15.71 11.64 11.51
CA LEU A 25 14.52 12.38 11.08
C LEU A 25 14.88 13.77 10.61
N ASN A 26 15.68 14.53 11.36
CA ASN A 26 16.12 15.88 10.98
C ASN A 26 16.95 15.87 9.70
N LYS A 27 17.70 14.81 9.44
CA LYS A 27 18.53 14.65 8.24
C LYS A 27 17.72 14.30 7.00
N TYR A 28 16.75 13.39 7.14
CA TYR A 28 16.06 12.80 5.97
C TYR A 28 14.71 13.45 5.66
N LEU A 29 13.97 13.95 6.65
CA LEU A 29 12.69 14.62 6.41
C LEU A 29 12.75 15.79 5.41
N PRO A 30 13.78 16.68 5.46
CA PRO A 30 13.90 17.78 4.50
C PRO A 30 14.14 17.32 3.06
N ALA A 31 14.65 16.08 2.86
CA ALA A 31 14.90 15.51 1.55
C ALA A 31 13.68 14.80 0.95
N LEU A 32 12.63 14.54 1.75
CA LEU A 32 11.41 13.92 1.28
C LEU A 32 10.58 14.92 0.46
N ARG A 33 10.26 14.53 -0.76
CA ARG A 33 9.34 15.31 -1.60
C ARG A 33 7.91 15.14 -1.10
N LYS A 34 7.12 16.21 -1.11
CA LYS A 34 5.70 16.10 -0.80
C LYS A 34 4.94 15.55 -2.00
N ILE A 35 3.92 14.75 -1.74
CA ILE A 35 3.06 14.22 -2.80
C ILE A 35 2.36 15.34 -3.60
N ASP A 36 2.16 16.50 -2.96
CA ASP A 36 1.57 17.67 -3.61
C ASP A 36 2.48 18.25 -4.70
N ASP A 37 3.80 18.09 -4.55
CA ASP A 37 4.82 18.51 -5.51
C ASP A 37 5.04 17.47 -6.64
N PHE A 38 4.33 16.33 -6.57
CA PHE A 38 4.40 15.31 -7.60
C PHE A 38 3.69 15.80 -8.86
N THR A 39 4.42 15.79 -9.98
CA THR A 39 3.89 16.06 -11.31
C THR A 39 4.24 14.92 -12.25
N PHE A 40 3.34 14.55 -13.12
CA PHE A 40 3.58 13.57 -14.17
C PHE A 40 3.79 14.33 -15.48
N GLU A 41 5.03 14.66 -15.80
CA GLU A 41 5.36 15.41 -17.01
C GLU A 41 5.90 14.48 -18.11
N ASN A 42 5.35 14.63 -19.32
CA ASN A 42 5.89 14.08 -20.58
C ASN A 42 6.25 12.60 -20.58
N HIS A 43 5.40 11.72 -20.00
CA HIS A 43 5.61 10.27 -19.95
C HIS A 43 6.92 9.83 -19.26
N ARG A 44 7.60 10.74 -18.56
CA ARG A 44 8.71 10.41 -17.70
C ARG A 44 8.22 10.27 -16.28
N THR A 45 8.38 9.07 -15.74
CA THR A 45 8.20 8.82 -14.32
C THR A 45 9.22 9.66 -13.56
N ASN A 46 8.75 10.57 -12.71
CA ASN A 46 9.62 11.18 -11.73
C ASN A 46 10.04 10.10 -10.74
N GLU A 47 11.26 9.59 -10.90
CA GLU A 47 11.83 8.70 -9.90
C GLU A 47 11.95 9.44 -8.58
N GLY A 48 11.45 8.85 -7.51
CA GLY A 48 11.54 9.44 -6.19
C GLY A 48 10.63 8.80 -5.17
N VAL A 49 10.87 9.20 -3.92
CA VAL A 49 10.01 8.88 -2.78
C VAL A 49 9.21 10.12 -2.43
N PHE A 50 7.90 9.99 -2.44
CA PHE A 50 6.97 11.07 -2.12
C PHE A 50 6.21 10.77 -0.84
N TYR A 51 6.12 11.75 0.02
CA TYR A 51 5.42 11.67 1.29
C TYR A 51 4.04 12.35 1.17
N GLY A 52 2.99 11.63 1.58
CA GLY A 52 1.63 12.15 1.58
C GLY A 52 0.57 11.06 1.49
N LEU A 53 -0.68 11.46 1.32
CA LEU A 53 -1.77 10.53 1.07
C LEU A 53 -1.65 9.95 -0.34
N SER A 54 -1.64 8.63 -0.46
CA SER A 54 -1.53 7.95 -1.75
C SER A 54 -2.64 8.33 -2.72
N SER A 55 -3.86 8.58 -2.25
CA SER A 55 -4.97 9.06 -3.07
C SER A 55 -4.62 10.32 -3.87
N ASN A 56 -3.99 11.31 -3.20
CA ASN A 56 -3.61 12.56 -3.85
C ASN A 56 -2.53 12.36 -4.94
N GLY A 57 -1.71 11.31 -4.79
CA GLY A 57 -0.70 10.95 -5.80
C GLY A 57 -1.31 10.20 -6.97
N LEU A 58 -2.18 9.23 -6.70
CA LEU A 58 -2.79 8.40 -7.72
C LEU A 58 -3.62 9.24 -8.73
N GLU A 59 -4.37 10.23 -8.25
CA GLU A 59 -5.16 11.13 -9.09
C GLU A 59 -4.33 11.89 -10.14
N LYS A 60 -3.05 12.16 -9.84
CA LYS A 60 -2.13 12.87 -10.73
C LYS A 60 -1.49 11.99 -11.79
N ILE A 61 -1.59 10.68 -11.65
CA ILE A 61 -0.99 9.72 -12.59
C ILE A 61 -1.96 9.51 -13.76
N PRO A 62 -1.50 9.62 -15.02
CA PRO A 62 -2.34 9.35 -16.18
C PRO A 62 -2.88 7.92 -16.20
N GLU A 63 -4.04 7.75 -16.80
CA GLU A 63 -4.58 6.42 -17.06
C GLU A 63 -3.61 5.60 -17.95
N ASN A 64 -3.63 4.28 -17.79
CA ASN A 64 -2.92 3.36 -18.68
C ASN A 64 -1.40 3.61 -18.77
N SER A 65 -0.77 4.05 -17.67
CA SER A 65 0.63 4.50 -17.66
C SER A 65 1.57 3.67 -16.82
N ILE A 66 1.05 2.89 -15.86
CA ILE A 66 1.84 2.13 -14.88
C ILE A 66 1.87 0.64 -15.24
N ASP A 67 3.05 0.04 -15.18
CA ASP A 67 3.23 -1.38 -15.46
C ASP A 67 3.02 -2.25 -14.22
N LEU A 68 3.38 -1.74 -13.02
CA LEU A 68 3.36 -2.51 -11.80
C LEU A 68 3.02 -1.64 -10.59
N ILE A 69 2.08 -2.11 -9.78
CA ILE A 69 1.78 -1.57 -8.46
C ILE A 69 2.12 -2.63 -7.41
N ILE A 70 2.87 -2.24 -6.39
CA ILE A 70 3.09 -3.06 -5.18
C ILE A 70 2.59 -2.24 -4.00
N THR A 71 1.66 -2.80 -3.23
CA THR A 71 1.00 -2.06 -2.13
C THR A 71 0.74 -2.93 -0.92
N GLU A 72 0.83 -2.31 0.24
CA GLU A 72 0.42 -2.87 1.53
C GLU A 72 -0.56 -1.89 2.18
N PRO A 73 -1.88 -2.05 1.93
CA PRO A 73 -2.87 -1.18 2.53
C PRO A 73 -2.94 -1.39 4.05
N PRO A 74 -3.19 -0.33 4.84
CA PRO A 74 -3.29 -0.45 6.29
C PRO A 74 -4.45 -1.38 6.68
N ASN A 75 -4.22 -2.20 7.70
CA ASN A 75 -5.24 -3.06 8.27
C ASN A 75 -6.36 -2.25 8.94
N PHE A 76 -7.58 -2.78 8.94
CA PHE A 76 -8.75 -2.10 9.51
C PHE A 76 -8.53 -1.53 10.92
N PRO A 77 -7.93 -2.25 11.89
CA PRO A 77 -7.70 -1.72 13.23
C PRO A 77 -6.73 -0.53 13.29
N ILE A 78 -5.78 -0.43 12.33
CA ILE A 78 -4.79 0.66 12.30
C ILE A 78 -5.42 1.96 11.80
N MET A 79 -6.49 1.88 11.01
CA MET A 79 -7.23 3.04 10.53
C MET A 79 -8.18 3.63 11.58
N GLU A 80 -8.35 2.98 12.73
CA GLU A 80 -9.22 3.46 13.82
C GLU A 80 -8.81 4.83 14.39
N ALA A 81 -7.57 5.23 14.19
CA ALA A 81 -7.02 6.50 14.68
C ALA A 81 -6.97 7.58 13.60
N ASN A 82 -8.07 7.91 12.97
CA ASN A 82 -8.12 9.18 12.27
C ASN A 82 -8.13 10.33 13.31
N LYS A 83 -7.63 11.50 12.89
CA LYS A 83 -7.40 12.67 13.77
C LYS A 83 -8.61 13.13 14.59
N SER A 84 -9.81 12.60 14.35
CA SER A 84 -11.06 12.92 15.03
C SER A 84 -11.41 11.94 16.15
N GLY A 85 -10.62 10.90 16.38
CA GLY A 85 -10.89 9.88 17.40
C GLY A 85 -12.14 9.02 17.13
N LYS A 86 -12.71 9.10 15.94
CA LYS A 86 -13.81 8.23 15.51
C LYS A 86 -13.25 6.99 14.86
N ASN A 87 -13.66 5.84 15.36
CA ASN A 87 -13.38 4.56 14.72
C ASN A 87 -14.08 4.51 13.37
N LEU A 88 -13.34 4.11 12.33
CA LEU A 88 -13.95 3.84 11.02
C LEU A 88 -14.89 2.64 11.13
N THR A 89 -16.05 2.75 10.54
CA THR A 89 -16.92 1.60 10.33
C THR A 89 -16.35 0.70 9.23
N ILE A 90 -16.75 -0.58 9.24
CA ILE A 90 -16.35 -1.51 8.18
C ILE A 90 -16.75 -0.99 6.77
N ASN A 91 -17.91 -0.34 6.67
CA ASN A 91 -18.39 0.21 5.39
C ASN A 91 -17.52 1.39 4.91
N GLU A 92 -17.08 2.26 5.82
CA GLU A 92 -16.15 3.34 5.48
C GLU A 92 -14.80 2.80 5.02
N TYR A 93 -14.31 1.74 5.69
CA TYR A 93 -13.09 1.07 5.28
C TYR A 93 -13.22 0.40 3.91
N LEU A 94 -14.34 -0.27 3.64
CA LEU A 94 -14.63 -0.87 2.34
C LEU A 94 -14.67 0.19 1.23
N ASN A 95 -15.38 1.29 1.46
CA ASN A 95 -15.48 2.38 0.49
C ASN A 95 -14.11 3.03 0.22
N TRP A 96 -13.31 3.23 1.27
CA TRP A 96 -11.96 3.73 1.12
C TRP A 96 -11.10 2.80 0.26
N ASN A 97 -11.16 1.48 0.52
CA ASN A 97 -10.43 0.49 -0.29
C ASN A 97 -10.90 0.50 -1.75
N GLN A 98 -12.19 0.56 -1.98
CA GLN A 98 -12.75 0.58 -3.33
C GLN A 98 -12.26 1.80 -4.13
N ASN A 99 -12.13 2.96 -3.49
CA ASN A 99 -11.68 4.18 -4.15
C ASN A 99 -10.23 4.06 -4.64
N TRP A 100 -9.28 3.68 -3.77
CA TRP A 100 -7.89 3.58 -4.21
C TRP A 100 -7.64 2.39 -5.16
N ILE A 101 -8.41 1.30 -5.05
CA ILE A 101 -8.35 0.18 -6.00
C ILE A 101 -8.88 0.61 -7.38
N ASN A 102 -9.94 1.41 -7.43
CA ASN A 102 -10.44 1.98 -8.69
C ASN A 102 -9.39 2.86 -9.37
N GLU A 103 -8.73 3.73 -8.61
CA GLU A 103 -7.63 4.56 -9.13
C GLU A 103 -6.44 3.72 -9.59
N SER A 104 -6.08 2.69 -8.82
CA SER A 104 -5.04 1.74 -9.22
C SER A 104 -5.36 1.05 -10.54
N PHE A 105 -6.61 0.65 -10.73
CA PHE A 105 -7.07 0.07 -12.00
C PHE A 105 -6.98 1.07 -13.16
N ARG A 106 -7.37 2.32 -12.93
CA ARG A 106 -7.33 3.38 -13.94
C ARG A 106 -5.93 3.64 -14.46
N ILE A 107 -4.95 3.69 -13.56
CA ILE A 107 -3.56 4.03 -13.92
C ILE A 107 -2.76 2.85 -14.47
N LEU A 108 -3.15 1.61 -14.16
CA LEU A 108 -2.49 0.42 -14.68
C LEU A 108 -2.75 0.25 -16.18
N LYS A 109 -1.72 -0.16 -16.91
CA LYS A 109 -1.85 -0.61 -18.30
C LYS A 109 -2.65 -1.90 -18.37
N ASP A 110 -3.22 -2.21 -19.53
CA ASP A 110 -3.94 -3.48 -19.77
C ASP A 110 -3.07 -4.72 -19.50
N THR A 111 -1.76 -4.59 -19.67
CA THR A 111 -0.75 -5.62 -19.36
C THR A 111 -0.15 -5.45 -17.96
N GLY A 112 -0.58 -4.45 -17.20
CA GLY A 112 -0.06 -4.13 -15.89
C GLY A 112 -0.52 -5.11 -14.82
N SER A 113 0.20 -5.13 -13.71
CA SER A 113 -0.09 -6.01 -12.57
C SER A 113 -0.11 -5.26 -11.26
N ILE A 114 -0.95 -5.73 -10.34
CA ILE A 114 -0.96 -5.25 -8.95
C ILE A 114 -0.65 -6.41 -8.01
N TYR A 115 0.32 -6.19 -7.10
CA TYR A 115 0.63 -7.10 -6.01
C TYR A 115 0.25 -6.45 -4.70
N MET A 116 -0.57 -7.14 -3.94
CA MET A 116 -1.07 -6.65 -2.65
C MET A 116 -0.62 -7.55 -1.52
N ILE A 117 -0.03 -6.95 -0.49
CA ILE A 117 0.30 -7.61 0.77
C ILE A 117 -0.78 -7.22 1.76
N CYS A 118 -1.50 -8.19 2.32
CA CYS A 118 -2.56 -7.92 3.28
C CYS A 118 -2.64 -9.00 4.37
N ASP A 119 -3.31 -8.68 5.48
CA ASP A 119 -3.65 -9.67 6.49
C ASP A 119 -4.59 -10.72 5.87
N TRP A 120 -4.32 -12.00 6.14
CA TRP A 120 -5.12 -13.12 5.64
C TRP A 120 -6.62 -13.00 6.00
N LYS A 121 -6.96 -12.36 7.13
CA LYS A 121 -8.35 -12.12 7.57
C LYS A 121 -9.11 -11.18 6.62
N LEU A 122 -8.37 -10.30 5.93
CA LEU A 122 -8.94 -9.34 4.99
C LEU A 122 -8.86 -9.84 3.54
N SER A 123 -8.20 -10.95 3.28
CA SER A 123 -7.97 -11.46 1.91
C SER A 123 -9.28 -11.69 1.15
N GLY A 124 -10.29 -12.28 1.79
CA GLY A 124 -11.59 -12.51 1.16
C GLY A 124 -12.32 -11.21 0.77
N MET A 125 -12.19 -10.17 1.60
CA MET A 125 -12.72 -8.83 1.32
C MET A 125 -12.03 -8.23 0.08
N TYR A 126 -10.70 -8.23 0.08
CA TYR A 126 -9.93 -7.70 -1.05
C TYR A 126 -10.18 -8.48 -2.34
N GLN A 127 -10.23 -9.81 -2.24
CA GLN A 127 -10.58 -10.66 -3.38
C GLN A 127 -11.93 -10.29 -3.99
N SER A 128 -12.94 -10.03 -3.15
CA SER A 128 -14.27 -9.62 -3.61
C SER A 128 -14.25 -8.29 -4.36
N ILE A 129 -13.45 -7.32 -3.90
CA ILE A 129 -13.33 -6.02 -4.57
C ILE A 129 -12.51 -6.14 -5.86
N LEU A 130 -11.38 -6.83 -5.80
CA LEU A 130 -10.46 -6.97 -6.93
C LEU A 130 -11.08 -7.76 -8.09
N ASN A 131 -11.82 -8.84 -7.82
CA ASN A 131 -12.50 -9.65 -8.85
C ASN A 131 -13.46 -8.86 -9.74
N GLN A 132 -13.90 -7.69 -9.32
CA GLN A 132 -14.77 -6.85 -10.13
C GLN A 132 -14.05 -6.18 -11.30
N LYS A 133 -12.71 -6.10 -11.24
CA LYS A 133 -11.90 -5.34 -12.19
C LYS A 133 -10.65 -6.07 -12.68
N PHE A 134 -10.08 -6.95 -11.88
CA PHE A 134 -8.83 -7.64 -12.15
C PHE A 134 -9.03 -9.15 -12.35
N ASN A 135 -8.20 -9.75 -13.18
CA ASN A 135 -8.05 -11.19 -13.24
C ASN A 135 -7.12 -11.63 -12.11
N ILE A 136 -7.66 -12.31 -11.09
CA ILE A 136 -6.87 -12.80 -9.95
C ILE A 136 -6.22 -14.13 -10.35
N GLN A 137 -4.92 -14.22 -10.11
CA GLN A 137 -4.12 -15.43 -10.31
C GLN A 137 -3.66 -16.01 -8.98
#